data_cc1aaf009f679b3bceb5e5f2e32fcd79
#
_entry.id   cc1aaf009f679b3bceb5e5f2e32fcd79
#
_cell.length_a   1.000
_cell.length_b   1.000
_cell.length_c   1.000
_cell.angle_alpha   90.00
_cell.angle_beta   90.00
_cell.angle_gamma   90.00
#
_symmetry.space_group_name_H-M   'P 1'
#
loop_
_entity.id
_entity.type
_entity.pdbx_description
1 polymer ?
#
loop_
_entity_poly.entity_id
_entity_poly.type
_entity_poly.pdbx_seq_one_letter_code
_entity_poly.pdbx_strand_id
1 'polypeptide(L)'
;MKKKALLLSGLVVVALSAGMVGCGEQPSTTTSTGGDAAAVEVKEVEMSYISTADLKDNIANPEYLVLDVRKAADFEAGHIPGAVNADMDAAKDGDNESGIANMKAALGDPAKVDQKIVLVCYSGKRYAQCATNSLAVLGANMDNVYTLEGGMKAWDEAGYAVEK
;
A
#
# COMPACT_ATOMS: atom_id res chain seq x y z
N MET A 1 -50.83 11.55 0.63
CA MET A 1 -51.82 10.50 0.48
C MET A 1 -51.18 9.14 0.72
N LYS A 2 -51.67 8.47 1.77
CA LYS A 2 -51.85 7.02 2.02
C LYS A 2 -50.69 6.06 1.68
N LYS A 3 -49.91 5.59 2.70
CA LYS A 3 -50.10 4.31 3.44
C LYS A 3 -49.93 3.03 2.58
N LYS A 4 -48.96 2.14 2.89
CA LYS A 4 -49.22 0.97 3.68
C LYS A 4 -47.95 0.19 3.98
N ALA A 5 -47.78 -0.12 5.27
CA ALA A 5 -46.89 -1.15 5.79
C ALA A 5 -47.49 -2.55 5.48
N LEU A 6 -46.63 -3.55 5.34
CA LEU A 6 -47.02 -4.95 5.61
C LEU A 6 -45.85 -5.69 6.26
N LEU A 7 -46.06 -6.01 7.52
CA LEU A 7 -45.35 -7.01 8.32
C LEU A 7 -45.83 -8.39 7.88
N LEU A 8 -44.96 -9.37 7.71
CA LEU A 8 -45.31 -10.76 7.95
C LEU A 8 -44.16 -11.52 8.60
N SER A 9 -44.52 -12.02 9.76
CA SER A 9 -43.85 -12.91 10.69
C SER A 9 -43.97 -14.37 10.18
N GLY A 10 -43.03 -15.22 10.54
CA GLY A 10 -43.08 -16.68 10.38
C GLY A 10 -41.72 -17.29 10.62
N LEU A 11 -41.46 -17.75 11.68
CA LEU A 11 -41.72 -18.93 12.52
C LEU A 11 -40.60 -19.99 12.35
N VAL A 12 -39.93 -20.21 13.44
CA VAL A 12 -38.99 -21.24 13.92
C VAL A 12 -39.31 -22.66 13.41
N VAL A 13 -38.26 -23.39 12.99
CA VAL A 13 -38.20 -24.85 13.16
C VAL A 13 -36.82 -25.25 13.68
N VAL A 14 -36.82 -25.73 14.91
CA VAL A 14 -35.73 -26.47 15.55
C VAL A 14 -35.81 -27.92 15.10
N ALA A 15 -34.72 -28.47 14.62
CA ALA A 15 -34.56 -29.92 14.50
C ALA A 15 -33.21 -30.32 15.12
N LEU A 16 -33.26 -30.89 16.31
CA LEU A 16 -32.21 -31.69 16.91
C LEU A 16 -32.14 -33.04 16.16
N SER A 17 -30.91 -33.42 15.77
CA SER A 17 -30.54 -34.82 15.64
C SER A 17 -29.11 -35.03 16.11
N ALA A 18 -28.99 -35.83 17.16
CA ALA A 18 -27.75 -36.36 17.68
C ALA A 18 -27.27 -37.56 16.87
N GLY A 19 -25.95 -37.71 16.67
CA GLY A 19 -25.37 -38.88 16.01
C GLY A 19 -23.85 -38.82 15.99
N MET A 20 -23.22 -39.36 16.96
CA MET A 20 -21.98 -40.10 17.24
C MET A 20 -20.79 -40.08 16.27
N VAL A 21 -19.63 -39.71 16.86
CA VAL A 21 -18.31 -40.37 16.89
C VAL A 21 -17.61 -40.69 15.56
N GLY A 22 -16.50 -40.00 15.34
CA GLY A 22 -15.40 -40.36 14.44
C GLY A 22 -14.14 -39.58 14.80
N CYS A 23 -13.12 -40.29 15.29
CA CYS A 23 -11.80 -39.80 15.65
C CYS A 23 -11.06 -39.10 14.51
N GLY A 24 -10.30 -38.07 14.89
CA GLY A 24 -9.01 -37.76 14.26
C GLY A 24 -9.01 -36.60 13.31
N GLU A 25 -8.61 -35.47 13.78
CA GLU A 25 -7.55 -34.59 13.30
C GLU A 25 -7.66 -33.24 13.99
N GLN A 26 -6.62 -32.95 14.72
CA GLN A 26 -6.49 -31.77 15.57
C GLN A 26 -6.06 -30.60 14.66
N PRO A 27 -6.85 -29.55 14.50
CA PRO A 27 -6.30 -28.31 13.96
C PRO A 27 -5.44 -27.68 15.05
N SER A 28 -4.18 -27.53 14.77
CA SER A 28 -3.22 -26.76 15.59
C SER A 28 -3.72 -25.33 15.71
N THR A 29 -4.39 -25.03 16.81
CA THR A 29 -4.63 -23.65 17.24
C THR A 29 -3.32 -23.10 17.76
N THR A 30 -2.57 -22.42 16.91
CA THR A 30 -1.52 -21.52 17.34
C THR A 30 -2.21 -20.27 17.92
N THR A 31 -2.41 -20.27 19.23
CA THR A 31 -2.80 -19.09 19.99
C THR A 31 -1.61 -18.12 19.95
N SER A 32 -1.61 -17.20 19.00
CA SER A 32 -0.76 -16.02 19.07
C SER A 32 -1.49 -14.98 19.91
N THR A 33 -1.12 -14.90 21.18
CA THR A 33 -1.49 -13.81 22.09
C THR A 33 -0.65 -12.59 21.71
N GLY A 34 -1.22 -11.65 21.02
CA GLY A 34 -0.60 -10.35 20.70
C GLY A 34 -1.69 -9.35 20.34
N GLY A 35 -1.85 -8.34 21.18
CA GLY A 35 -2.63 -7.12 21.14
C GLY A 35 -3.55 -6.88 19.95
N ASP A 36 -4.79 -6.63 20.26
CA ASP A 36 -5.88 -6.23 19.38
C ASP A 36 -5.62 -4.83 18.78
N ALA A 37 -4.69 -4.75 17.83
CA ALA A 37 -4.63 -3.67 16.87
C ALA A 37 -5.42 -4.19 15.66
N ALA A 38 -6.57 -3.62 15.38
CA ALA A 38 -7.35 -3.92 14.19
C ALA A 38 -6.44 -3.71 12.97
N ALA A 39 -6.03 -4.79 12.32
CA ALA A 39 -5.19 -4.73 11.14
C ALA A 39 -5.84 -3.78 10.13
N VAL A 40 -5.11 -2.76 9.68
CA VAL A 40 -5.63 -1.81 8.69
C VAL A 40 -5.86 -2.57 7.39
N GLU A 41 -7.13 -2.77 7.03
CA GLU A 41 -7.49 -3.34 5.73
C GLU A 41 -7.11 -2.35 4.62
N VAL A 42 -6.20 -2.77 3.78
CA VAL A 42 -5.73 -1.98 2.64
C VAL A 42 -6.23 -2.65 1.37
N LYS A 43 -7.08 -1.93 0.61
CA LYS A 43 -7.53 -2.39 -0.70
C LYS A 43 -6.45 -2.15 -1.74
N GLU A 44 -6.32 -3.08 -2.66
CA GLU A 44 -5.46 -2.90 -3.83
C GLU A 44 -6.05 -1.82 -4.75
N VAL A 45 -5.21 -0.83 -5.06
CA VAL A 45 -5.53 0.30 -5.93
C VAL A 45 -4.72 0.18 -7.21
N GLU A 46 -5.33 0.47 -8.35
CA GLU A 46 -4.64 0.46 -9.64
C GLU A 46 -3.51 1.48 -9.64
N MET A 47 -2.34 1.08 -10.16
CA MET A 47 -1.17 1.94 -10.27
C MET A 47 -1.14 2.65 -11.62
N SER A 48 -0.92 3.97 -11.61
CA SER A 48 -0.53 4.75 -12.78
C SER A 48 0.99 4.76 -12.92
N TYR A 49 1.50 4.85 -14.14
CA TYR A 49 2.93 4.78 -14.42
C TYR A 49 3.46 6.05 -15.07
N ILE A 50 4.73 6.35 -14.80
CA ILE A 50 5.51 7.38 -15.49
C ILE A 50 6.79 6.75 -16.04
N SER A 51 7.20 7.13 -17.24
CA SER A 51 8.44 6.62 -17.82
C SER A 51 9.69 7.20 -17.14
N THR A 52 10.82 6.51 -17.25
CA THR A 52 12.12 7.01 -16.75
C THR A 52 12.54 8.31 -17.42
N ALA A 53 12.22 8.48 -18.71
CA ALA A 53 12.54 9.69 -19.47
C ALA A 53 11.70 10.88 -18.97
N ASP A 54 10.39 10.69 -18.82
CA ASP A 54 9.51 11.74 -18.32
C ASP A 54 9.89 12.18 -16.89
N LEU A 55 10.22 11.23 -16.02
CA LEU A 55 10.70 11.57 -14.67
C LEU A 55 12.04 12.33 -14.73
N LYS A 56 12.99 11.86 -15.56
CA LYS A 56 14.30 12.52 -15.72
C LYS A 56 14.16 13.97 -16.14
N ASP A 57 13.24 14.27 -17.05
CA ASP A 57 13.00 15.63 -17.55
C ASP A 57 12.30 16.51 -16.49
N ASN A 58 11.63 15.91 -15.52
CA ASN A 58 10.87 16.60 -14.47
C ASN A 58 11.49 16.51 -13.07
N ILE A 59 12.66 15.90 -12.90
CA ILE A 59 13.26 15.67 -11.58
C ILE A 59 13.56 16.97 -10.82
N ALA A 60 13.83 18.06 -11.52
CA ALA A 60 14.07 19.39 -10.93
C ALA A 60 12.79 20.25 -10.85
N ASN A 61 11.65 19.73 -11.31
CA ASN A 61 10.37 20.45 -11.27
C ASN A 61 9.75 20.32 -9.86
N PRO A 62 9.49 21.42 -9.14
CA PRO A 62 8.93 21.39 -7.80
C PRO A 62 7.50 20.81 -7.72
N GLU A 63 6.85 20.64 -8.86
CA GLU A 63 5.55 19.98 -8.94
C GLU A 63 5.66 18.44 -8.80
N TYR A 64 6.87 17.89 -8.83
CA TYR A 64 7.12 16.45 -8.67
C TYR A 64 7.81 16.18 -7.34
N LEU A 65 7.32 15.18 -6.65
CA LEU A 65 7.88 14.66 -5.40
C LEU A 65 8.23 13.18 -5.60
N VAL A 66 9.51 12.86 -5.55
CA VAL A 66 9.99 11.49 -5.73
C VAL A 66 10.09 10.81 -4.37
N LEU A 67 9.39 9.68 -4.22
CA LEU A 67 9.46 8.83 -3.04
C LEU A 67 10.12 7.49 -3.37
N ASP A 68 11.28 7.26 -2.82
CA ASP A 68 11.92 5.94 -2.88
C ASP A 68 11.35 5.05 -1.78
N VAL A 69 10.64 4.00 -2.18
CA VAL A 69 9.94 3.09 -1.28
C VAL A 69 10.71 1.78 -1.05
N ARG A 70 11.98 1.74 -1.44
CA ARG A 70 12.91 0.65 -1.12
C ARG A 70 13.35 0.73 0.34
N LYS A 71 14.07 -0.30 0.79
CA LYS A 71 14.72 -0.32 2.10
C LYS A 71 15.62 0.89 2.28
N ALA A 72 15.69 1.43 3.49
CA ALA A 72 16.54 2.56 3.82
C ALA A 72 18.01 2.32 3.43
N ALA A 73 18.54 1.13 3.65
CA ALA A 73 19.93 0.79 3.27
C ALA A 73 20.17 0.85 1.75
N ASP A 74 19.18 0.48 0.93
CA ASP A 74 19.30 0.55 -0.53
C ASP A 74 19.12 1.98 -1.04
N PHE A 75 18.31 2.78 -0.35
CA PHE A 75 18.21 4.22 -0.59
C PHE A 75 19.56 4.92 -0.31
N GLU A 76 20.17 4.65 0.84
CA GLU A 76 21.48 5.21 1.22
C GLU A 76 22.61 4.77 0.28
N ALA A 77 22.52 3.57 -0.30
CA ALA A 77 23.49 3.07 -1.26
C ALA A 77 23.46 3.83 -2.60
N GLY A 78 22.29 4.35 -2.98
CA GLY A 78 22.07 5.18 -4.16
C GLY A 78 20.60 5.33 -4.50
N HIS A 79 20.16 6.56 -4.75
CA HIS A 79 18.78 6.92 -5.06
C HIS A 79 18.68 7.99 -6.14
N ILE A 80 17.51 8.22 -6.67
CA ILE A 80 17.23 9.29 -7.63
C ILE A 80 17.42 10.65 -6.93
N PRO A 81 18.15 11.61 -7.52
CA PRO A 81 18.42 12.88 -6.90
C PRO A 81 17.17 13.60 -6.40
N GLY A 82 17.22 14.07 -5.14
CA GLY A 82 16.11 14.75 -4.49
C GLY A 82 14.97 13.84 -4.00
N ALA A 83 15.10 12.53 -4.09
CA ALA A 83 14.10 11.61 -3.57
C ALA A 83 14.11 11.57 -2.03
N VAL A 84 12.94 11.34 -1.45
CA VAL A 84 12.75 11.08 -0.02
C VAL A 84 12.47 9.59 0.19
N ASN A 85 13.05 8.98 1.23
CA ASN A 85 12.78 7.58 1.53
C ASN A 85 11.51 7.39 2.35
N ALA A 86 10.70 6.43 1.93
CA ALA A 86 9.54 5.93 2.67
C ALA A 86 9.57 4.39 2.62
N ASP A 87 10.35 3.77 3.48
CA ASP A 87 10.60 2.32 3.48
C ASP A 87 9.31 1.49 3.58
N MET A 88 9.06 0.66 2.58
CA MET A 88 7.90 -0.24 2.49
C MET A 88 8.25 -1.72 2.71
N ASP A 89 9.41 -2.03 3.29
CA ASP A 89 9.83 -3.43 3.43
C ASP A 89 8.91 -4.23 4.35
N ALA A 90 8.52 -3.67 5.48
CA ALA A 90 7.56 -4.31 6.38
C ALA A 90 6.15 -4.43 5.74
N ALA A 91 5.70 -3.38 5.06
CA ALA A 91 4.39 -3.36 4.37
C ALA A 91 4.30 -4.41 3.25
N LYS A 92 5.41 -4.66 2.55
CA LYS A 92 5.51 -5.71 1.53
C LYS A 92 5.19 -7.10 2.11
N ASP A 93 5.47 -7.32 3.36
CA ASP A 93 5.24 -8.60 4.06
C ASP A 93 3.95 -8.60 4.90
N GLY A 94 3.13 -7.55 4.76
CA GLY A 94 1.79 -7.45 5.33
C GLY A 94 1.65 -6.49 6.52
N ASP A 95 2.73 -5.89 7.00
CA ASP A 95 2.67 -4.85 8.04
C ASP A 95 2.27 -3.49 7.42
N ASN A 96 0.99 -3.35 7.13
CA ASN A 96 0.44 -2.14 6.53
C ASN A 96 0.56 -0.92 7.46
N GLU A 97 0.53 -1.11 8.78
CA GLU A 97 0.65 -0.02 9.75
C GLU A 97 2.02 0.66 9.65
N SER A 98 3.09 -0.12 9.60
CA SER A 98 4.44 0.40 9.40
C SER A 98 4.57 1.15 8.07
N GLY A 99 4.00 0.62 6.99
CA GLY A 99 4.00 1.31 5.69
C GLY A 99 3.26 2.66 5.72
N ILE A 100 2.09 2.69 6.34
CA ILE A 100 1.30 3.92 6.53
C ILE A 100 2.07 4.93 7.40
N ALA A 101 2.72 4.47 8.48
CA ALA A 101 3.51 5.32 9.37
C ALA A 101 4.71 5.93 8.63
N ASN A 102 5.44 5.14 7.85
CA ASN A 102 6.59 5.60 7.05
C ASN A 102 6.17 6.62 5.98
N MET A 103 5.02 6.39 5.34
CA MET A 103 4.46 7.33 4.36
C MET A 103 4.08 8.67 5.01
N LYS A 104 3.47 8.64 6.21
CA LYS A 104 3.20 9.86 7.00
C LYS A 104 4.48 10.56 7.44
N ALA A 105 5.50 9.82 7.83
CA ALA A 105 6.78 10.41 8.23
C ALA A 105 7.45 11.14 7.05
N ALA A 106 7.36 10.58 5.84
CA ALA A 106 7.93 11.17 4.63
C ALA A 106 7.16 12.39 4.11
N LEU A 107 5.84 12.39 4.20
CA LEU A 107 4.96 13.38 3.54
C LEU A 107 4.24 14.33 4.52
N GLY A 108 4.18 14.00 5.80
CA GLY A 108 3.31 14.67 6.76
C GLY A 108 1.84 14.28 6.57
N ASP A 109 1.08 15.10 5.88
CA ASP A 109 -0.34 14.84 5.56
C ASP A 109 -0.50 14.60 4.05
N PRO A 110 -0.53 13.33 3.58
CA PRO A 110 -0.62 13.03 2.16
C PRO A 110 -1.87 13.56 1.47
N ALA A 111 -2.97 13.79 2.22
CA ALA A 111 -4.19 14.39 1.68
C ALA A 111 -4.03 15.88 1.28
N LYS A 112 -2.95 16.51 1.73
CA LYS A 112 -2.62 17.91 1.42
C LYS A 112 -1.44 18.07 0.45
N VAL A 113 -0.94 16.98 -0.10
CA VAL A 113 0.13 17.02 -1.11
C VAL A 113 -0.49 17.27 -2.47
N ASP A 114 -0.25 18.47 -3.02
CA ASP A 114 -0.72 18.84 -4.37
C ASP A 114 0.23 18.41 -5.48
N GLN A 115 1.45 18.03 -5.13
CA GLN A 115 2.49 17.59 -6.06
C GLN A 115 2.14 16.22 -6.67
N LYS A 116 2.72 15.96 -7.84
CA LYS A 116 2.74 14.63 -8.42
C LYS A 116 3.72 13.76 -7.66
N ILE A 117 3.21 12.75 -6.98
CA ILE A 117 4.02 11.79 -6.21
C ILE A 117 4.48 10.69 -7.16
N VAL A 118 5.79 10.50 -7.27
CA VAL A 118 6.38 9.41 -8.07
C VAL A 118 7.03 8.39 -7.14
N LEU A 119 6.42 7.21 -7.10
CA LEU A 119 6.91 6.08 -6.30
C LEU A 119 8.01 5.34 -7.05
N VAL A 120 9.15 5.20 -6.42
CA VAL A 120 10.32 4.48 -6.97
C VAL A 120 10.61 3.27 -6.10
N CYS A 121 10.60 2.09 -6.69
CA CYS A 121 11.06 0.88 -6.03
C CYS A 121 12.06 0.12 -6.92
N TYR A 122 12.35 -1.14 -6.63
CA TYR A 122 13.34 -1.91 -7.41
C TYR A 122 12.95 -2.09 -8.88
N SER A 123 11.65 -2.38 -9.15
CA SER A 123 11.15 -2.75 -10.49
C SER A 123 9.75 -2.22 -10.81
N GLY A 124 9.25 -1.24 -10.05
CA GLY A 124 7.91 -0.66 -10.27
C GLY A 124 6.75 -1.62 -9.97
N LYS A 125 6.90 -2.52 -8.99
CA LYS A 125 5.88 -3.55 -8.69
C LYS A 125 5.51 -3.55 -7.19
N ARG A 126 5.84 -4.61 -6.46
CA ARG A 126 5.31 -4.94 -5.13
C ARG A 126 5.44 -3.82 -4.08
N TYR A 127 6.63 -3.24 -3.91
CA TYR A 127 6.81 -2.12 -2.97
C TYR A 127 6.00 -0.88 -3.36
N ALA A 128 5.99 -0.56 -4.68
CA ALA A 128 5.19 0.55 -5.19
C ALA A 128 3.69 0.29 -4.99
N GLN A 129 3.21 -0.95 -5.16
CA GLN A 129 1.82 -1.31 -4.89
C GLN A 129 1.46 -1.08 -3.41
N CYS A 130 2.31 -1.51 -2.47
CA CYS A 130 2.10 -1.26 -1.04
C CYS A 130 2.05 0.24 -0.73
N ALA A 131 2.95 1.02 -1.34
CA ALA A 131 2.98 2.48 -1.19
C ALA A 131 1.73 3.15 -1.78
N THR A 132 1.31 2.75 -2.99
CA THR A 132 0.07 3.24 -3.63
C THR A 132 -1.14 2.99 -2.74
N ASN A 133 -1.27 1.77 -2.22
CA ASN A 133 -2.34 1.40 -1.32
C ASN A 133 -2.32 2.22 -0.02
N SER A 134 -1.13 2.43 0.57
CA SER A 134 -0.95 3.25 1.78
C SER A 134 -1.34 4.71 1.56
N LEU A 135 -0.97 5.29 0.41
CA LEU A 135 -1.36 6.65 0.02
C LEU A 135 -2.87 6.78 -0.14
N ALA A 136 -3.53 5.80 -0.73
CA ALA A 136 -4.99 5.77 -0.87
C ALA A 136 -5.69 5.75 0.50
N VAL A 137 -5.21 4.93 1.45
CA VAL A 137 -5.71 4.91 2.84
C VAL A 137 -5.52 6.27 3.53
N LEU A 138 -4.42 6.96 3.23
CA LEU A 138 -4.10 8.28 3.77
C LEU A 138 -4.83 9.44 3.09
N GLY A 139 -5.67 9.15 2.08
CA GLY A 139 -6.49 10.13 1.39
C GLY A 139 -5.73 11.01 0.39
N ALA A 140 -4.57 10.56 -0.09
CA ALA A 140 -3.85 11.26 -1.16
C ALA A 140 -4.69 11.34 -2.43
N ASN A 141 -4.46 12.39 -3.22
CA ASN A 141 -5.07 12.49 -4.54
C ASN A 141 -4.43 11.48 -5.49
N MET A 142 -5.11 10.35 -5.72
CA MET A 142 -4.59 9.24 -6.51
C MET A 142 -4.38 9.57 -7.99
N ASP A 143 -5.01 10.61 -8.54
CA ASP A 143 -4.76 11.09 -9.89
C ASP A 143 -3.35 11.69 -10.05
N ASN A 144 -2.71 12.04 -8.92
CA ASN A 144 -1.36 12.58 -8.86
C ASN A 144 -0.32 11.55 -8.39
N VAL A 145 -0.69 10.27 -8.21
CA VAL A 145 0.23 9.22 -7.77
C VAL A 145 0.65 8.36 -8.95
N TYR A 146 1.95 8.30 -9.19
CA TYR A 146 2.58 7.55 -10.27
C TYR A 146 3.62 6.59 -9.72
N THR A 147 3.84 5.49 -10.42
CA THR A 147 4.94 4.55 -10.20
C THR A 147 5.95 4.67 -11.33
N LEU A 148 7.23 4.78 -11.01
CA LEU A 148 8.28 4.75 -12.02
C LEU A 148 8.30 3.39 -12.71
N GLU A 149 8.05 3.38 -14.02
CA GLU A 149 8.05 2.17 -14.82
C GLU A 149 9.44 1.50 -14.79
N GLY A 150 9.47 0.22 -14.41
CA GLY A 150 10.72 -0.51 -14.22
C GLY A 150 11.54 -0.13 -12.98
N GLY A 151 11.16 0.91 -12.23
CA GLY A 151 11.80 1.34 -10.98
C GLY A 151 13.27 1.72 -11.12
N MET A 152 14.05 1.59 -10.03
CA MET A 152 15.50 1.88 -10.04
C MET A 152 16.26 1.06 -11.08
N LYS A 153 15.82 -0.16 -11.35
CA LYS A 153 16.46 -0.98 -12.38
C LYS A 153 16.44 -0.28 -13.74
N ALA A 154 15.29 0.23 -14.16
CA ALA A 154 15.18 0.94 -15.44
C ALA A 154 15.91 2.29 -15.43
N TRP A 155 15.95 2.96 -14.27
CA TRP A 155 16.71 4.19 -14.10
C TRP A 155 18.22 3.98 -14.30
N ASP A 156 18.77 2.93 -13.69
CA ASP A 156 20.19 2.54 -13.80
C ASP A 156 20.53 2.07 -15.21
N GLU A 157 19.65 1.27 -15.86
CA GLU A 157 19.82 0.82 -17.24
C GLU A 157 19.82 1.98 -18.24
N ALA A 158 19.10 3.06 -17.95
CA ALA A 158 19.12 4.30 -18.72
C ALA A 158 20.39 5.14 -18.47
N GLY A 159 21.24 4.78 -17.51
CA GLY A 159 22.48 5.48 -17.18
C GLY A 159 22.26 6.86 -16.52
N TYR A 160 21.11 7.06 -15.86
CA TYR A 160 20.81 8.32 -15.20
C TYR A 160 21.54 8.46 -13.87
N ALA A 161 21.77 9.71 -13.44
CA ALA A 161 22.50 9.99 -12.21
C ALA A 161 21.74 9.50 -10.96
N VAL A 162 22.51 9.06 -9.97
CA VAL A 162 22.06 8.74 -8.62
C VAL A 162 22.90 9.54 -7.62
N GLU A 163 22.33 9.84 -6.45
CA GLU A 163 23.04 10.41 -5.30
C GLU A 163 23.01 9.47 -4.11
N LYS A 164 23.85 9.76 -3.07
CA LYS A 164 23.99 8.97 -1.84
C LYS A 164 23.79 9.84 -0.63
#